data_a7f7d325550cfda189f4435ee3a6471d
#
_entry.id   a7f7d325550cfda189f4435ee3a6471d
#
_cell.length_a   1.000
_cell.length_b   1.000
_cell.length_c   1.000
_cell.angle_alpha   90.00
_cell.angle_beta   90.00
_cell.angle_gamma   90.00
#
_symmetry.space_group_name_H-M   'P 1'
#
loop_
_entity.id
_entity.type
_entity.pdbx_description
1 polymer ?
#
loop_
_entity_poly.entity_id
_entity_poly.type
_entity_poly.pdbx_seq_one_letter_code
_entity_poly.pdbx_strand_id
1 'polypeptide(L)'
;MKKLVLPWLIILLAFTSAMAQTVVKGTVKSNRNKPLSGISITLINSYDGATSDSLGNYSFSTTEKGKFMLEAKSLGFTPVTQPIELEGKIVILDFILKEEISELKAVVVSAGSFEAGDKKRAATVLSALDIYTTGGANADITGAVKTLPGAQQVGEQEGLFVRGGAGYETKQMIDGMVVNNPFFSGAPDIATRGRFSPSLFKGNVFSTGGYSALYGQALSSVLLLESIDLPNRSEASASLTTVFVGAGFQNLAKNKKSSFGINYGYTNLLPYFSIVKQKPDYFAMPEFHSSDANFRIKTKKGGMIKYYTTFASSQLGLRNADIDSANLKNAFGLNNLNWYNNLSYRENLSNGWKMQLGLSYSTNVDKITNTIQNQQNQPVTTSVGYINNKNFALKSTQDLSQVRAVFEKRIKGISAARFGAEYWYANNKTEFNNYTSV
;
A
#
# COMPACT_ATOMS: atom_id res chain seq x y z
N MET A 1 22.92 48.14 -4.28
CA MET A 1 22.12 47.00 -4.70
C MET A 1 21.36 46.24 -3.58
N LYS A 2 21.53 46.57 -2.29
CA LYS A 2 20.81 45.92 -1.17
C LYS A 2 19.42 46.49 -0.82
N LYS A 3 18.99 47.61 -1.39
CA LYS A 3 17.71 48.27 -1.04
C LYS A 3 16.52 47.91 -1.95
N LEU A 4 16.71 47.14 -3.02
CA LEU A 4 15.65 46.76 -3.94
C LEU A 4 15.11 45.32 -3.72
N VAL A 5 15.76 44.49 -2.91
CA VAL A 5 15.34 43.10 -2.68
C VAL A 5 14.20 42.99 -1.66
N LEU A 6 14.16 43.91 -0.69
CA LEU A 6 13.17 43.90 0.39
C LEU A 6 11.70 44.10 -0.09
N PRO A 7 11.40 45.04 -1.02
CA PRO A 7 10.01 45.18 -1.53
C PRO A 7 9.56 43.98 -2.37
N TRP A 8 10.47 43.32 -3.08
CA TRP A 8 10.14 42.12 -3.83
C TRP A 8 9.87 40.92 -2.93
N LEU A 9 10.53 40.81 -1.80
CA LEU A 9 10.28 39.78 -0.77
C LEU A 9 8.90 39.98 -0.11
N ILE A 10 8.50 41.23 0.11
CA ILE A 10 7.20 41.59 0.70
C ILE A 10 6.07 41.34 -0.31
N ILE A 11 6.28 41.57 -1.60
CA ILE A 11 5.32 41.23 -2.67
C ILE A 11 5.17 39.72 -2.84
N LEU A 12 6.25 38.94 -2.68
CA LEU A 12 6.20 37.48 -2.73
C LEU A 12 5.44 36.86 -1.53
N LEU A 13 5.52 37.50 -0.37
CA LEU A 13 4.75 37.10 0.82
C LEU A 13 3.28 37.53 0.80
N ALA A 14 2.90 38.51 -0.02
CA ALA A 14 1.51 38.95 -0.17
C ALA A 14 0.66 38.03 -1.08
N PHE A 15 1.27 37.08 -1.80
CA PHE A 15 0.58 36.07 -2.62
C PHE A 15 0.26 34.77 -1.86
N THR A 16 0.32 34.73 -0.54
CA THR A 16 -0.37 33.69 0.20
C THR A 16 -1.88 33.94 0.06
N SER A 17 -2.44 33.48 -1.03
CA SER A 17 -3.89 33.39 -1.21
C SER A 17 -4.42 32.65 0.00
N ALA A 18 -5.17 33.34 0.86
CA ALA A 18 -5.97 32.70 1.91
C ALA A 18 -6.92 31.73 1.19
N MET A 19 -6.52 30.50 1.04
CA MET A 19 -7.39 29.44 0.53
C MET A 19 -8.53 29.37 1.53
N ALA A 20 -9.70 29.88 1.15
CA ALA A 20 -10.89 29.76 1.98
C ALA A 20 -11.19 28.27 2.15
N GLN A 21 -10.85 27.75 3.32
CA GLN A 21 -11.14 26.36 3.69
C GLN A 21 -12.63 26.26 4.07
N THR A 22 -13.28 25.23 3.57
CA THR A 22 -14.61 24.86 4.04
C THR A 22 -14.44 24.04 5.33
N VAL A 23 -15.10 24.47 6.41
CA VAL A 23 -15.18 23.69 7.64
C VAL A 23 -16.45 22.87 7.60
N VAL A 24 -16.34 21.56 7.62
CA VAL A 24 -17.46 20.63 7.69
C VAL A 24 -17.55 20.11 9.13
N LYS A 25 -18.71 20.27 9.75
CA LYS A 25 -18.97 19.81 11.12
C LYS A 25 -20.40 19.31 11.28
N GLY A 26 -20.63 18.52 12.30
CA GLY A 26 -21.98 18.00 12.60
C GLY A 26 -21.95 16.98 13.72
N THR A 27 -23.06 16.28 13.88
CA THR A 27 -23.22 15.22 14.87
C THR A 27 -23.61 13.91 14.22
N VAL A 28 -23.17 12.81 14.82
CA VAL A 28 -23.54 11.46 14.41
C VAL A 28 -24.31 10.79 15.55
N LYS A 29 -25.53 10.34 15.25
CA LYS A 29 -26.41 9.69 16.22
C LYS A 29 -26.94 8.37 15.67
N SER A 30 -27.34 7.48 16.57
CA SER A 30 -28.10 6.29 16.18
C SER A 30 -29.56 6.65 15.88
N ASN A 31 -30.30 5.73 15.26
CA ASN A 31 -31.75 5.83 15.08
C ASN A 31 -32.55 5.93 16.40
N ARG A 32 -31.89 5.67 17.54
CA ARG A 32 -32.43 5.85 18.89
C ARG A 32 -31.99 7.16 19.54
N ASN A 33 -31.49 8.10 18.74
CA ASN A 33 -31.01 9.42 19.16
C ASN A 33 -29.83 9.41 20.16
N LYS A 34 -29.07 8.28 20.25
CA LYS A 34 -27.86 8.19 21.06
C LYS A 34 -26.67 8.69 20.28
N PRO A 35 -25.74 9.50 20.85
CA PRO A 35 -24.53 9.90 20.19
C PRO A 35 -23.65 8.69 19.88
N LEU A 36 -23.02 8.68 18.72
CA LEU A 36 -22.15 7.62 18.26
C LEU A 36 -20.72 8.12 18.17
N SER A 37 -19.84 7.52 18.96
CA SER A 37 -18.41 7.75 18.95
C SER A 37 -17.69 6.80 17.99
N GLY A 38 -16.55 7.24 17.42
CA GLY A 38 -15.74 6.39 16.58
C GLY A 38 -16.32 6.14 15.18
N ILE A 39 -17.24 6.95 14.72
CA ILE A 39 -17.77 6.90 13.36
C ILE A 39 -16.80 7.63 12.44
N SER A 40 -16.37 7.00 11.36
CA SER A 40 -15.56 7.63 10.31
C SER A 40 -16.45 8.44 9.38
N ILE A 41 -16.19 9.73 9.27
CA ILE A 41 -16.83 10.66 8.34
C ILE A 41 -15.82 11.03 7.28
N THR A 42 -16.07 10.66 6.03
CA THR A 42 -15.11 10.80 4.93
C THR A 42 -15.74 11.52 3.76
N LEU A 43 -15.05 12.52 3.24
CA LEU A 43 -15.41 13.16 1.98
C LEU A 43 -15.00 12.22 0.85
N ILE A 44 -15.99 11.64 0.15
CA ILE A 44 -15.72 10.66 -0.90
C ILE A 44 -14.87 11.30 -1.99
N ASN A 45 -13.79 10.63 -2.37
CA ASN A 45 -12.78 11.06 -3.36
C ASN A 45 -11.83 12.17 -2.88
N SER A 46 -11.74 12.35 -1.57
CA SER A 46 -10.78 13.22 -0.90
C SER A 46 -10.11 12.42 0.24
N TYR A 47 -9.01 12.94 0.75
CA TYR A 47 -8.39 12.44 1.98
C TYR A 47 -8.94 13.13 3.23
N ASP A 48 -9.89 14.05 3.05
CA ASP A 48 -10.44 14.85 4.12
C ASP A 48 -11.57 14.12 4.83
N GLY A 49 -11.52 14.19 6.15
CA GLY A 49 -12.51 13.53 7.00
C GLY A 49 -12.21 13.72 8.47
N ALA A 50 -13.04 13.15 9.31
CA ALA A 50 -12.89 13.13 10.75
C ALA A 50 -13.50 11.86 11.35
N THR A 51 -13.19 11.62 12.62
CA THR A 51 -13.85 10.60 13.43
C THR A 51 -14.69 11.29 14.51
N SER A 52 -15.90 10.81 14.75
CA SER A 52 -16.77 11.38 15.78
C SER A 52 -16.20 11.14 17.19
N ASP A 53 -16.32 12.16 18.04
CA ASP A 53 -15.90 12.13 19.45
C ASP A 53 -16.89 11.35 20.34
N SER A 54 -16.65 11.33 21.65
CA SER A 54 -17.50 10.66 22.64
C SER A 54 -18.94 11.21 22.73
N LEU A 55 -19.18 12.42 22.27
CA LEU A 55 -20.47 13.08 22.20
C LEU A 55 -21.11 12.99 20.81
N GLY A 56 -20.45 12.28 19.89
CA GLY A 56 -20.88 12.13 18.51
C GLY A 56 -20.58 13.32 17.60
N ASN A 57 -19.83 14.33 18.05
CA ASN A 57 -19.49 15.48 17.22
C ASN A 57 -18.31 15.16 16.31
N TYR A 58 -18.30 15.74 15.12
CA TYR A 58 -17.17 15.70 14.21
C TYR A 58 -16.91 17.07 13.57
N SER A 59 -15.67 17.34 13.21
CA SER A 59 -15.28 18.55 12.49
C SER A 59 -13.98 18.30 11.74
N PHE A 60 -13.92 18.76 10.50
CA PHE A 60 -12.69 18.81 9.69
C PHE A 60 -12.72 19.98 8.72
N SER A 61 -11.56 20.36 8.21
CA SER A 61 -11.41 21.39 7.20
C SER A 61 -11.00 20.77 5.89
N THR A 62 -11.52 21.29 4.77
CA THR A 62 -11.17 20.86 3.42
C THR A 62 -10.90 22.06 2.52
N THR A 63 -9.99 21.91 1.58
CA THR A 63 -9.72 22.86 0.51
C THR A 63 -10.51 22.53 -0.77
N GLU A 64 -11.20 21.40 -0.79
CA GLU A 64 -12.05 20.98 -1.91
C GLU A 64 -13.20 21.96 -2.12
N LYS A 65 -13.66 22.11 -3.37
CA LYS A 65 -14.75 23.00 -3.75
C LYS A 65 -15.70 22.31 -4.71
N GLY A 66 -17.00 22.65 -4.60
CA GLY A 66 -18.06 22.09 -5.44
C GLY A 66 -18.86 20.99 -4.76
N LYS A 67 -19.47 20.13 -5.55
CA LYS A 67 -20.39 19.08 -5.05
C LYS A 67 -19.66 17.78 -4.80
N PHE A 68 -19.78 17.31 -3.58
CA PHE A 68 -19.19 16.06 -3.10
C PHE A 68 -20.25 15.20 -2.41
N MET A 69 -19.86 13.98 -2.06
CA MET A 69 -20.64 13.10 -1.19
C MET A 69 -19.85 12.89 0.11
N LEU A 70 -20.51 13.10 1.24
CA LEU A 70 -19.96 12.84 2.57
C LEU A 70 -20.52 11.51 3.08
N GLU A 71 -19.64 10.56 3.43
CA GLU A 71 -20.01 9.25 3.93
C GLU A 71 -19.72 9.15 5.43
N ALA A 72 -20.68 8.68 6.19
CA ALA A 72 -20.49 8.28 7.58
C ALA A 72 -20.61 6.75 7.69
N LYS A 73 -19.55 6.10 8.21
CA LYS A 73 -19.52 4.63 8.34
C LYS A 73 -18.80 4.17 9.59
N SER A 74 -19.23 3.03 10.11
CA SER A 74 -18.57 2.28 11.18
C SER A 74 -19.03 0.83 11.20
N LEU A 75 -18.27 -0.02 11.87
CA LEU A 75 -18.65 -1.42 12.07
C LEU A 75 -19.96 -1.50 12.90
N GLY A 76 -20.93 -2.27 12.42
CA GLY A 76 -22.21 -2.45 13.09
C GLY A 76 -23.28 -1.39 12.74
N PHE A 77 -23.00 -0.50 11.79
CA PHE A 77 -23.94 0.49 11.30
C PHE A 77 -24.03 0.47 9.77
N THR A 78 -25.24 0.70 9.25
CA THR A 78 -25.44 0.89 7.81
C THR A 78 -24.78 2.20 7.40
N PRO A 79 -23.84 2.22 6.43
CA PRO A 79 -23.23 3.45 5.95
C PRO A 79 -24.28 4.40 5.38
N VAL A 80 -24.14 5.69 5.69
CA VAL A 80 -25.03 6.74 5.19
C VAL A 80 -24.18 7.73 4.39
N THR A 81 -24.63 8.02 3.16
CA THR A 81 -23.97 8.98 2.27
C THR A 81 -24.92 10.13 1.99
N GLN A 82 -24.45 11.38 2.13
CA GLN A 82 -25.23 12.59 1.86
C GLN A 82 -24.46 13.53 0.94
N PRO A 83 -25.16 14.23 0.01
CA PRO A 83 -24.54 15.24 -0.83
C PRO A 83 -24.17 16.47 0.00
N ILE A 84 -23.01 17.05 -0.31
CA ILE A 84 -22.52 18.28 0.32
C ILE A 84 -21.95 19.21 -0.76
N GLU A 85 -22.17 20.52 -0.59
CA GLU A 85 -21.62 21.56 -1.44
C GLU A 85 -20.60 22.40 -0.66
N LEU A 86 -19.37 22.48 -1.18
CA LEU A 86 -18.22 23.09 -0.51
C LEU A 86 -17.91 24.44 -1.19
N GLU A 87 -18.20 25.53 -0.49
CA GLU A 87 -18.06 26.91 -1.03
C GLU A 87 -17.08 27.78 -0.21
N GLY A 88 -16.24 27.21 0.65
CA GLY A 88 -15.35 27.99 1.52
C GLY A 88 -16.05 28.54 2.77
N LYS A 89 -17.22 28.01 3.14
CA LYS A 89 -18.02 28.39 4.31
C LYS A 89 -18.13 27.22 5.29
N ILE A 90 -18.63 27.50 6.50
CA ILE A 90 -18.98 26.42 7.45
C ILE A 90 -20.22 25.69 6.94
N VAL A 91 -20.11 24.37 6.80
CA VAL A 91 -21.22 23.48 6.46
C VAL A 91 -21.52 22.59 7.65
N ILE A 92 -22.78 22.52 8.05
CA ILE A 92 -23.25 21.66 9.14
C ILE A 92 -24.08 20.54 8.54
N LEU A 93 -23.69 19.29 8.80
CA LEU A 93 -24.38 18.10 8.29
C LEU A 93 -24.42 17.03 9.38
N ASP A 94 -25.63 16.63 9.77
CA ASP A 94 -25.82 15.60 10.78
C ASP A 94 -26.12 14.24 10.16
N PHE A 95 -25.64 13.17 10.80
CA PHE A 95 -25.87 11.80 10.37
C PHE A 95 -26.69 11.04 11.40
N ILE A 96 -27.66 10.27 10.92
CA ILE A 96 -28.37 9.27 11.70
C ILE A 96 -28.04 7.90 11.11
N LEU A 97 -27.28 7.09 11.86
CA LEU A 97 -26.93 5.75 11.46
C LEU A 97 -27.88 4.74 12.07
N LYS A 98 -28.30 3.79 11.27
CA LYS A 98 -29.12 2.66 11.73
C LYS A 98 -28.18 1.55 12.18
N GLU A 99 -28.38 1.07 13.41
CA GLU A 99 -27.69 -0.13 13.88
C GLU A 99 -28.05 -1.30 12.95
N GLU A 100 -27.08 -1.89 12.37
CA GLU A 100 -27.23 -3.10 11.59
C GLU A 100 -27.04 -4.29 12.53
N ILE A 101 -28.14 -4.80 13.08
CA ILE A 101 -28.19 -6.13 13.71
C ILE A 101 -28.17 -7.16 12.58
N SER A 102 -27.24 -7.06 11.70
CA SER A 102 -27.22 -7.89 10.53
C SER A 102 -25.81 -8.31 10.28
N GLU A 103 -25.70 -9.58 10.02
CA GLU A 103 -24.65 -10.17 9.25
C GLU A 103 -23.97 -9.09 8.42
N LEU A 104 -22.70 -8.83 8.71
CA LEU A 104 -21.85 -7.96 7.93
C LEU A 104 -22.16 -8.21 6.45
N LYS A 105 -22.95 -7.32 5.85
CA LYS A 105 -22.82 -7.10 4.42
C LYS A 105 -21.38 -6.61 4.29
N ALA A 106 -20.49 -7.58 4.19
CA ALA A 106 -19.14 -7.34 3.83
C ALA A 106 -19.16 -6.24 2.77
N VAL A 107 -18.36 -5.18 2.97
CA VAL A 107 -17.87 -4.43 1.82
C VAL A 107 -17.91 -5.40 0.67
N VAL A 108 -18.55 -5.04 -0.45
CA VAL A 108 -18.62 -5.89 -1.62
C VAL A 108 -17.19 -6.06 -2.15
N VAL A 109 -16.40 -6.70 -1.37
CA VAL A 109 -15.31 -7.55 -1.82
C VAL A 109 -16.06 -8.55 -2.65
N SER A 110 -15.87 -8.52 -3.93
CA SER A 110 -16.57 -9.30 -4.94
C SER A 110 -17.04 -10.61 -4.35
N ALA A 111 -18.38 -10.77 -4.29
CA ALA A 111 -19.07 -11.82 -3.57
C ALA A 111 -18.25 -13.10 -3.62
N GLY A 112 -17.76 -13.55 -2.49
CA GLY A 112 -17.06 -14.81 -2.41
C GLY A 112 -15.66 -14.84 -1.84
N SER A 113 -15.05 -13.74 -1.49
CA SER A 113 -13.66 -13.78 -1.03
C SER A 113 -13.48 -14.30 0.41
N PHE A 114 -14.51 -14.23 1.25
CA PHE A 114 -14.44 -14.71 2.63
C PHE A 114 -15.71 -15.48 3.01
N GLU A 115 -15.70 -16.77 2.85
CA GLU A 115 -16.73 -17.68 3.31
C GLU A 115 -16.11 -18.79 4.16
N ALA A 116 -15.99 -18.54 5.44
CA ALA A 116 -15.87 -19.59 6.44
C ALA A 116 -16.74 -19.22 7.64
N GLY A 117 -17.18 -20.20 8.37
CA GLY A 117 -18.28 -20.16 9.32
C GLY A 117 -18.25 -19.14 10.43
N ASP A 118 -17.20 -18.32 10.60
CA ASP A 118 -17.12 -17.27 11.61
C ASP A 118 -16.65 -15.94 11.00
N LYS A 119 -17.49 -15.41 10.12
CA LYS A 119 -17.25 -14.23 9.26
C LYS A 119 -16.93 -12.92 10.02
N LYS A 120 -17.24 -12.83 11.30
CA LYS A 120 -17.19 -11.58 12.05
C LYS A 120 -15.84 -11.27 12.69
N ARG A 121 -14.93 -12.23 12.80
CA ARG A 121 -13.69 -12.08 13.59
C ARG A 121 -12.39 -12.27 12.85
N ALA A 122 -12.40 -12.84 11.65
CA ALA A 122 -11.19 -13.27 10.95
C ALA A 122 -10.67 -12.28 9.90
N ALA A 123 -11.45 -11.29 9.51
CA ALA A 123 -11.04 -10.34 8.48
C ALA A 123 -11.21 -8.89 8.94
N THR A 124 -10.21 -8.07 8.65
CA THR A 124 -10.23 -6.61 8.84
C THR A 124 -10.14 -5.95 7.49
N VAL A 125 -11.00 -4.97 7.24
CA VAL A 125 -10.98 -4.17 6.01
C VAL A 125 -10.44 -2.79 6.35
N LEU A 126 -9.36 -2.39 5.68
CA LEU A 126 -8.74 -1.08 5.82
C LEU A 126 -8.93 -0.28 4.53
N SER A 127 -9.45 0.92 4.64
CA SER A 127 -9.43 1.89 3.55
C SER A 127 -8.05 2.53 3.41
N ALA A 128 -7.80 3.23 2.31
CA ALA A 128 -6.57 4.00 2.16
C ALA A 128 -6.44 5.05 3.28
N LEU A 129 -7.54 5.70 3.68
CA LEU A 129 -7.55 6.68 4.76
C LEU A 129 -7.16 6.06 6.10
N ASP A 130 -7.72 4.89 6.43
CA ASP A 130 -7.37 4.17 7.66
C ASP A 130 -5.86 3.91 7.73
N ILE A 131 -5.25 3.55 6.61
CA ILE A 131 -3.80 3.29 6.53
C ILE A 131 -3.00 4.59 6.70
N TYR A 132 -3.41 5.67 6.04
CA TYR A 132 -2.73 6.97 6.16
C TYR A 132 -2.82 7.57 7.56
N THR A 133 -3.91 7.31 8.29
CA THR A 133 -4.16 7.84 9.63
C THR A 133 -3.72 6.91 10.76
N THR A 134 -3.32 5.67 10.45
CA THR A 134 -2.81 4.73 11.46
C THR A 134 -1.45 5.19 11.98
N GLY A 135 -1.37 5.49 13.27
CA GLY A 135 -0.13 5.88 13.93
C GLY A 135 0.94 4.79 13.81
N GLY A 136 2.15 5.17 13.42
CA GLY A 136 3.27 4.24 13.24
C GLY A 136 3.25 3.42 11.94
N ALA A 137 2.19 3.49 11.14
CA ALA A 137 2.12 2.78 9.86
C ALA A 137 2.95 3.43 8.74
N ASN A 138 3.31 4.72 8.88
CA ASN A 138 4.09 5.46 7.89
C ASN A 138 3.49 5.42 6.46
N ALA A 139 2.17 5.46 6.35
CA ALA A 139 1.44 5.32 5.09
C ALA A 139 1.76 4.00 4.33
N ASP A 140 2.04 2.93 5.05
CA ASP A 140 2.32 1.60 4.53
C ASP A 140 1.19 0.64 4.89
N ILE A 141 0.66 -0.09 3.90
CA ILE A 141 -0.42 -1.07 4.10
C ILE A 141 -0.01 -2.13 5.12
N THR A 142 1.19 -2.65 4.98
CA THR A 142 1.70 -3.69 5.90
C THR A 142 2.05 -3.12 7.25
N GLY A 143 2.51 -1.87 7.31
CA GLY A 143 2.68 -1.12 8.55
C GLY A 143 1.37 -0.98 9.32
N ALA A 144 0.28 -0.62 8.65
CA ALA A 144 -1.04 -0.54 9.26
C ALA A 144 -1.54 -1.92 9.72
N VAL A 145 -1.35 -2.97 8.90
CA VAL A 145 -1.74 -4.34 9.27
C VAL A 145 -0.96 -4.83 10.49
N LYS A 146 0.32 -4.47 10.66
CA LYS A 146 1.14 -4.83 11.83
C LYS A 146 0.59 -4.26 13.15
N THR A 147 -0.26 -3.25 13.12
CA THR A 147 -0.93 -2.72 14.32
C THR A 147 -2.18 -3.52 14.73
N LEU A 148 -2.63 -4.46 13.88
CA LEU A 148 -3.81 -5.27 14.15
C LEU A 148 -3.49 -6.45 15.08
N PRO A 149 -4.47 -6.91 15.90
CA PRO A 149 -4.27 -8.05 16.76
C PRO A 149 -3.85 -9.30 16.00
N GLY A 150 -2.79 -9.96 16.48
CA GLY A 150 -2.25 -11.19 15.91
C GLY A 150 -1.25 -10.99 14.76
N ALA A 151 -1.05 -9.76 14.29
CA ALA A 151 0.03 -9.41 13.39
C ALA A 151 1.16 -8.74 14.18
N GLN A 152 2.41 -8.98 13.79
CA GLN A 152 3.57 -8.41 14.48
C GLN A 152 4.75 -8.21 13.52
N GLN A 153 5.68 -7.40 13.95
CA GLN A 153 6.99 -7.27 13.34
C GLN A 153 7.99 -8.08 14.13
N VAL A 154 8.89 -8.78 13.46
CA VAL A 154 9.96 -9.54 14.07
C VAL A 154 11.28 -8.89 13.68
N GLY A 155 11.79 -8.04 14.56
CA GLY A 155 13.00 -7.25 14.30
C GLY A 155 12.88 -6.46 12.98
N GLU A 156 13.91 -6.57 12.16
CA GLU A 156 13.98 -5.92 10.82
C GLU A 156 13.66 -6.90 9.69
N GLN A 157 13.21 -8.11 10.02
CA GLN A 157 12.90 -9.11 9.01
C GLN A 157 11.78 -8.67 8.10
N GLU A 158 11.98 -8.93 6.83
CA GLU A 158 10.98 -8.73 5.79
C GLU A 158 9.79 -9.67 6.02
N GLY A 159 8.58 -9.12 5.95
CA GLY A 159 7.39 -9.92 6.01
C GLY A 159 6.31 -9.40 6.96
N LEU A 160 5.20 -10.09 6.93
CA LEU A 160 4.07 -9.91 7.83
C LEU A 160 3.92 -11.20 8.63
N PHE A 161 4.31 -11.16 9.90
CA PHE A 161 4.29 -12.30 10.81
C PHE A 161 2.95 -12.33 11.53
N VAL A 162 2.23 -13.43 11.40
CA VAL A 162 0.86 -13.52 11.91
C VAL A 162 0.70 -14.80 12.72
N ARG A 163 0.25 -14.65 13.97
CA ARG A 163 -0.01 -15.77 14.90
C ARG A 163 1.15 -16.76 15.02
N GLY A 164 2.38 -16.26 15.02
CA GLY A 164 3.57 -17.10 15.12
C GLY A 164 4.04 -17.71 13.78
N GLY A 165 3.31 -17.46 12.68
CA GLY A 165 3.73 -17.89 11.35
C GLY A 165 4.84 -16.99 10.79
N ALA A 166 5.68 -17.55 9.94
CA ALA A 166 6.75 -16.83 9.27
C ALA A 166 6.21 -15.86 8.20
N GLY A 167 6.99 -14.84 7.84
CA GLY A 167 6.57 -13.81 6.90
C GLY A 167 6.17 -14.35 5.51
N TYR A 168 6.79 -15.43 5.04
CA TYR A 168 6.47 -16.08 3.77
C TYR A 168 5.15 -16.89 3.79
N GLU A 169 4.60 -17.19 4.97
CA GLU A 169 3.33 -17.89 5.14
C GLU A 169 2.14 -16.96 4.93
N THR A 170 2.35 -15.64 5.05
CA THR A 170 1.36 -14.64 4.68
C THR A 170 1.42 -14.36 3.19
N LYS A 171 0.31 -14.55 2.48
CA LYS A 171 0.23 -14.21 1.06
C LYS A 171 -0.44 -12.87 0.85
N GLN A 172 0.21 -12.04 0.03
CA GLN A 172 -0.38 -10.79 -0.46
C GLN A 172 -0.85 -11.01 -1.89
N MET A 173 -2.05 -10.56 -2.18
CA MET A 173 -2.66 -10.73 -3.51
C MET A 173 -3.22 -9.41 -4.02
N ILE A 174 -2.98 -9.08 -5.28
CA ILE A 174 -3.60 -7.94 -5.97
C ILE A 174 -4.59 -8.51 -7.00
N ASP A 175 -5.86 -8.12 -6.89
CA ASP A 175 -6.95 -8.58 -7.76
C ASP A 175 -6.98 -10.12 -7.95
N GLY A 176 -6.59 -10.86 -6.90
CA GLY A 176 -6.56 -12.32 -6.86
C GLY A 176 -5.27 -12.98 -7.34
N MET A 177 -4.27 -12.24 -7.79
CA MET A 177 -2.97 -12.76 -8.19
C MET A 177 -1.95 -12.54 -7.08
N VAL A 178 -1.13 -13.56 -6.79
CA VAL A 178 -0.11 -13.46 -5.73
C VAL A 178 0.99 -12.49 -6.13
N VAL A 179 1.42 -11.68 -5.18
CA VAL A 179 2.61 -10.84 -5.29
C VAL A 179 3.79 -11.57 -4.67
N ASN A 180 4.80 -11.89 -5.47
CA ASN A 180 5.95 -12.65 -5.00
C ASN A 180 6.84 -11.86 -4.04
N ASN A 181 7.17 -10.60 -4.38
CA ASN A 181 8.02 -9.72 -3.58
C ASN A 181 7.28 -8.44 -3.19
N PRO A 182 6.37 -8.50 -2.19
CA PRO A 182 5.53 -7.37 -1.83
C PRO A 182 6.26 -6.27 -1.04
N PHE A 183 7.48 -6.55 -0.57
CA PHE A 183 8.31 -5.63 0.20
C PHE A 183 9.51 -5.14 -0.63
N PHE A 184 10.04 -4.00 -0.26
CA PHE A 184 11.39 -3.61 -0.70
C PHE A 184 12.42 -4.54 -0.07
N SER A 185 13.49 -4.81 -0.77
CA SER A 185 14.54 -5.70 -0.26
C SER A 185 15.18 -5.12 1.00
N GLY A 186 15.37 -5.97 2.01
CA GLY A 186 15.87 -5.58 3.31
C GLY A 186 17.35 -5.20 3.29
N ALA A 187 17.72 -4.27 4.15
CA ALA A 187 19.11 -3.93 4.46
C ALA A 187 19.31 -3.95 5.97
N PRO A 188 20.52 -4.23 6.47
CA PRO A 188 20.81 -4.20 7.89
C PRO A 188 20.39 -2.86 8.52
N ASP A 189 19.80 -2.90 9.71
CA ASP A 189 19.38 -1.74 10.50
C ASP A 189 18.35 -0.82 9.82
N ILE A 190 17.68 -1.29 8.75
CA ILE A 190 16.64 -0.54 8.04
C ILE A 190 15.36 -1.36 7.98
N ALA A 191 14.31 -0.82 8.59
CA ALA A 191 12.99 -1.47 8.55
C ALA A 191 12.44 -1.56 7.13
N THR A 192 11.96 -2.74 6.74
CA THR A 192 11.38 -2.98 5.42
C THR A 192 9.98 -2.36 5.30
N ARG A 193 9.65 -1.90 4.08
CA ARG A 193 8.35 -1.33 3.71
C ARG A 193 7.71 -2.12 2.59
N GLY A 194 6.37 -2.07 2.54
CA GLY A 194 5.60 -2.54 1.39
C GLY A 194 5.85 -1.67 0.15
N ARG A 195 5.77 -2.29 -1.03
CA ARG A 195 6.00 -1.61 -2.32
C ARG A 195 4.81 -0.81 -2.82
N PHE A 196 3.60 -1.11 -2.33
CA PHE A 196 2.38 -0.60 -2.93
C PHE A 196 1.78 0.54 -2.13
N SER A 197 1.41 1.62 -2.83
CA SER A 197 0.71 2.75 -2.22
C SER A 197 -0.73 2.38 -1.85
N PRO A 198 -1.22 2.76 -0.65
CA PRO A 198 -2.61 2.53 -0.25
C PRO A 198 -3.64 3.13 -1.21
N SER A 199 -3.32 4.24 -1.85
CA SER A 199 -4.20 4.94 -2.80
C SER A 199 -4.52 4.14 -4.08
N LEU A 200 -3.78 3.07 -4.36
CA LEU A 200 -4.03 2.20 -5.51
C LEU A 200 -5.21 1.25 -5.29
N PHE A 201 -5.65 1.09 -4.04
CA PHE A 201 -6.62 0.07 -3.66
C PHE A 201 -7.88 0.68 -3.04
N LYS A 202 -9.04 0.19 -3.49
CA LYS A 202 -10.34 0.55 -2.92
C LYS A 202 -10.68 -0.22 -1.65
N GLY A 203 -9.94 -1.31 -1.37
CA GLY A 203 -10.10 -2.14 -0.20
C GLY A 203 -8.87 -2.99 0.04
N ASN A 204 -8.43 -3.01 1.29
CA ASN A 204 -7.33 -3.83 1.79
C ASN A 204 -7.92 -4.76 2.83
N VAL A 205 -8.08 -6.03 2.49
CA VAL A 205 -8.71 -7.02 3.37
C VAL A 205 -7.66 -7.93 3.94
N PHE A 206 -7.48 -7.88 5.23
CA PHE A 206 -6.55 -8.72 5.96
C PHE A 206 -7.31 -9.79 6.75
N SER A 207 -6.92 -11.05 6.57
CA SER A 207 -7.49 -12.18 7.31
C SER A 207 -6.39 -13.02 7.95
N THR A 208 -6.56 -13.28 9.25
CA THR A 208 -5.65 -14.10 10.07
C THR A 208 -6.07 -15.57 10.12
N GLY A 209 -6.96 -16.01 9.25
CA GLY A 209 -7.45 -17.38 9.16
C GLY A 209 -8.91 -17.45 8.70
N GLY A 210 -9.41 -18.64 8.40
CA GLY A 210 -10.77 -18.83 7.93
C GLY A 210 -11.07 -18.23 6.56
N TYR A 211 -10.04 -17.97 5.77
CA TYR A 211 -10.19 -17.49 4.39
C TYR A 211 -10.60 -18.63 3.44
N SER A 212 -11.18 -18.26 2.30
CA SER A 212 -11.69 -19.18 1.29
C SER A 212 -10.59 -20.09 0.72
N ALA A 213 -10.95 -21.31 0.30
CA ALA A 213 -10.09 -22.21 -0.48
C ALA A 213 -9.55 -21.60 -1.78
N LEU A 214 -10.09 -20.46 -2.23
CA LEU A 214 -9.52 -19.66 -3.32
C LEU A 214 -8.09 -19.15 -3.05
N TYR A 215 -7.63 -19.19 -1.80
CA TYR A 215 -6.34 -18.70 -1.34
C TYR A 215 -5.49 -19.82 -0.73
N GLY A 216 -5.43 -20.96 -1.41
CA GLY A 216 -4.83 -22.21 -0.93
C GLY A 216 -3.32 -22.15 -0.63
N GLN A 217 -2.64 -21.11 -1.10
CA GLN A 217 -1.19 -20.93 -0.85
C GLN A 217 -0.87 -20.17 0.46
N ALA A 218 -1.86 -19.60 1.11
CA ALA A 218 -1.69 -18.91 2.38
C ALA A 218 -1.71 -19.95 3.54
N LEU A 219 -0.74 -19.87 4.44
CA LEU A 219 -0.63 -20.79 5.58
C LEU A 219 -1.03 -20.12 6.89
N SER A 220 -0.58 -18.88 7.14
CA SER A 220 -0.91 -18.15 8.36
C SER A 220 -1.96 -17.06 8.14
N SER A 221 -1.84 -16.31 7.07
CA SER A 221 -2.75 -15.20 6.77
C SER A 221 -2.79 -14.82 5.29
N VAL A 222 -3.77 -14.02 4.91
CA VAL A 222 -3.87 -13.45 3.57
C VAL A 222 -4.18 -11.96 3.64
N LEU A 223 -3.48 -11.18 2.81
CA LEU A 223 -3.75 -9.77 2.56
C LEU A 223 -4.23 -9.60 1.12
N LEU A 224 -5.48 -9.24 0.94
CA LEU A 224 -6.10 -9.02 -0.35
C LEU A 224 -6.18 -7.53 -0.64
N LEU A 225 -5.58 -7.12 -1.72
CA LEU A 225 -5.54 -5.76 -2.22
C LEU A 225 -6.43 -5.69 -3.47
N GLU A 226 -7.58 -5.03 -3.35
CA GLU A 226 -8.46 -4.84 -4.50
C GLU A 226 -8.18 -3.49 -5.13
N SER A 227 -7.64 -3.48 -6.35
CA SER A 227 -7.31 -2.25 -7.05
C SER A 227 -8.58 -1.44 -7.37
N ILE A 228 -8.45 -0.11 -7.41
CA ILE A 228 -9.55 0.80 -7.76
C ILE A 228 -10.13 0.41 -9.13
N ASP A 229 -11.44 0.53 -9.31
CA ASP A 229 -12.10 0.33 -10.60
C ASP A 229 -11.83 1.55 -11.51
N LEU A 230 -12.84 2.33 -11.87
CA LEU A 230 -12.62 3.57 -12.58
C LEU A 230 -12.49 4.74 -11.60
N PRO A 231 -11.61 5.71 -11.82
CA PRO A 231 -11.56 6.92 -11.03
C PRO A 231 -12.82 7.75 -11.25
N ASN A 232 -13.10 8.67 -10.36
CA ASN A 232 -14.28 9.52 -10.50
C ASN A 232 -14.03 10.74 -11.38
N ARG A 233 -12.78 11.16 -11.48
CA ARG A 233 -12.34 12.31 -12.31
C ARG A 233 -10.94 12.08 -12.85
N SER A 234 -10.59 12.83 -13.87
CA SER A 234 -9.19 12.99 -14.28
C SER A 234 -8.50 13.93 -13.31
N GLU A 235 -7.26 13.60 -12.95
CA GLU A 235 -6.48 14.41 -12.01
C GLU A 235 -4.99 14.32 -12.35
N ALA A 236 -4.25 15.33 -11.94
CA ALA A 236 -2.80 15.33 -11.92
C ALA A 236 -2.35 15.71 -10.50
N SER A 237 -1.29 15.10 -10.05
CA SER A 237 -0.71 15.36 -8.74
C SER A 237 0.79 15.58 -8.86
N ALA A 238 1.32 16.42 -8.01
CA ALA A 238 2.75 16.56 -7.80
C ALA A 238 3.02 16.68 -6.31
N SER A 239 4.09 16.08 -5.83
CA SER A 239 4.52 16.15 -4.44
C SER A 239 6.01 16.42 -4.36
N LEU A 240 6.39 17.25 -3.41
CA LEU A 240 7.76 17.60 -3.14
C LEU A 240 7.97 17.63 -1.62
N THR A 241 8.95 16.88 -1.16
CA THR A 241 9.42 16.92 0.22
C THR A 241 10.94 17.01 0.23
N THR A 242 11.55 17.05 1.41
CA THR A 242 13.02 17.10 1.54
C THR A 242 13.73 15.92 0.86
N VAL A 243 13.09 14.76 0.79
CA VAL A 243 13.69 13.52 0.29
C VAL A 243 12.95 12.89 -0.89
N PHE A 244 11.76 13.40 -1.23
CA PHE A 244 10.89 12.78 -2.22
C PHE A 244 10.36 13.79 -3.23
N VAL A 245 10.42 13.41 -4.50
CA VAL A 245 9.76 14.11 -5.60
C VAL A 245 8.86 13.10 -6.32
N GLY A 246 7.59 13.46 -6.52
CA GLY A 246 6.64 12.60 -7.21
C GLY A 246 5.71 13.37 -8.12
N ALA A 247 5.28 12.70 -9.19
CA ALA A 247 4.27 13.19 -10.09
C ALA A 247 3.34 12.05 -10.52
N GLY A 248 2.07 12.38 -10.67
CA GLY A 248 1.06 11.43 -11.11
C GLY A 248 0.06 12.08 -12.05
N PHE A 249 -0.44 11.27 -12.96
CA PHE A 249 -1.49 11.66 -13.87
C PHE A 249 -2.50 10.53 -14.04
N GLN A 250 -3.77 10.85 -13.94
CA GLN A 250 -4.86 9.91 -14.15
C GLN A 250 -5.91 10.54 -15.05
N ASN A 251 -6.31 9.83 -16.10
CA ASN A 251 -7.32 10.25 -17.04
C ASN A 251 -8.52 9.31 -17.02
N LEU A 252 -9.70 9.87 -16.85
CA LEU A 252 -10.98 9.21 -17.08
C LEU A 252 -11.52 9.64 -18.44
N ALA A 253 -11.78 8.67 -19.32
CA ALA A 253 -12.37 8.96 -20.62
C ALA A 253 -13.74 9.64 -20.49
N LYS A 254 -14.10 10.51 -21.44
CA LYS A 254 -15.37 11.26 -21.43
C LYS A 254 -16.61 10.37 -21.31
N ASN A 255 -16.56 9.16 -21.86
CA ASN A 255 -17.65 8.17 -21.78
C ASN A 255 -17.70 7.43 -20.43
N LYS A 256 -16.77 7.70 -19.51
CA LYS A 256 -16.63 7.06 -18.18
C LYS A 256 -16.57 5.53 -18.22
N LYS A 257 -16.05 4.96 -19.32
CA LYS A 257 -15.91 3.51 -19.49
C LYS A 257 -14.49 3.02 -19.48
N SER A 258 -13.51 3.92 -19.57
CA SER A 258 -12.10 3.57 -19.50
C SER A 258 -11.28 4.63 -18.80
N SER A 259 -10.16 4.25 -18.25
CA SER A 259 -9.19 5.16 -17.64
C SER A 259 -7.78 4.61 -17.80
N PHE A 260 -6.81 5.50 -17.75
CA PHE A 260 -5.42 5.16 -17.56
C PHE A 260 -4.79 6.12 -16.55
N GLY A 261 -3.76 5.65 -15.89
CA GLY A 261 -2.98 6.46 -14.96
C GLY A 261 -1.52 6.04 -15.00
N ILE A 262 -0.66 6.98 -14.65
CA ILE A 262 0.78 6.77 -14.47
C ILE A 262 1.24 7.59 -13.29
N ASN A 263 2.07 7.01 -12.43
CA ASN A 263 2.73 7.69 -11.34
C ASN A 263 4.22 7.41 -11.39
N TYR A 264 5.01 8.38 -10.95
CA TYR A 264 6.44 8.23 -10.76
C TYR A 264 6.84 8.93 -9.48
N GLY A 265 7.71 8.28 -8.72
CA GLY A 265 8.29 8.80 -7.50
C GLY A 265 9.79 8.53 -7.44
N TYR A 266 10.51 9.53 -6.97
CA TYR A 266 11.94 9.47 -6.72
C TYR A 266 12.22 9.87 -5.29
N THR A 267 12.93 9.02 -4.57
CA THR A 267 13.39 9.29 -3.18
C THR A 267 14.91 9.26 -3.15
N ASN A 268 15.50 10.28 -2.53
CA ASN A 268 16.94 10.32 -2.25
C ASN A 268 17.17 10.94 -0.87
N LEU A 269 17.90 10.26 -0.01
CA LEU A 269 18.13 10.72 1.37
C LEU A 269 19.27 11.73 1.50
N LEU A 270 20.04 12.01 0.43
CA LEU A 270 21.14 12.95 0.47
C LEU A 270 20.76 14.35 1.00
N PRO A 271 19.65 14.98 0.55
CA PRO A 271 19.26 16.29 1.04
C PRO A 271 18.97 16.29 2.55
N TYR A 272 18.33 15.21 3.05
CA TYR A 272 18.03 15.07 4.48
C TYR A 272 19.32 14.99 5.31
N PHE A 273 20.24 14.09 4.94
CA PHE A 273 21.51 13.93 5.66
C PHE A 273 22.49 15.11 5.50
N SER A 274 22.24 16.01 4.55
CA SER A 274 22.97 17.28 4.45
C SER A 274 22.57 18.27 5.55
N ILE A 275 21.37 18.13 6.10
CA ILE A 275 20.80 19.04 7.11
C ILE A 275 20.88 18.40 8.51
N VAL A 276 20.57 17.12 8.62
CA VAL A 276 20.52 16.41 9.91
C VAL A 276 21.91 16.02 10.36
N LYS A 277 22.21 16.24 11.64
CA LYS A 277 23.54 15.97 12.22
C LYS A 277 23.93 14.50 12.29
N GLN A 278 22.95 13.58 12.29
CA GLN A 278 23.22 12.15 12.20
C GLN A 278 23.77 11.83 10.81
N LYS A 279 24.91 11.20 10.77
CA LYS A 279 25.60 10.83 9.51
C LYS A 279 25.91 9.34 9.54
N PRO A 280 24.96 8.48 9.14
CA PRO A 280 25.27 7.08 8.88
C PRO A 280 26.38 6.98 7.83
N ASP A 281 27.26 6.01 7.96
CA ASP A 281 28.39 5.82 7.02
C ASP A 281 27.90 5.20 5.71
N TYR A 282 27.17 5.98 4.90
CA TYR A 282 26.76 5.57 3.57
C TYR A 282 27.89 5.77 2.56
N PHE A 283 28.24 4.71 1.79
CA PHE A 283 29.09 4.82 0.61
C PHE A 283 28.26 4.89 -0.69
N ALA A 284 27.00 4.48 -0.63
CA ALA A 284 25.99 4.78 -1.64
C ALA A 284 24.72 5.24 -0.90
N MET A 285 24.32 6.49 -1.17
CA MET A 285 23.11 7.06 -0.54
C MET A 285 21.88 6.23 -0.90
N PRO A 286 20.96 6.00 0.06
CA PRO A 286 19.70 5.37 -0.25
C PRO A 286 18.93 6.16 -1.30
N GLU A 287 18.62 5.50 -2.39
CA GLU A 287 17.94 6.04 -3.55
C GLU A 287 16.91 5.05 -4.06
N PHE A 288 15.70 5.56 -4.36
CA PHE A 288 14.58 4.74 -4.78
C PHE A 288 13.84 5.41 -5.95
N HIS A 289 13.66 4.66 -7.02
CA HIS A 289 12.75 4.98 -8.12
C HIS A 289 11.55 4.06 -8.06
N SER A 290 10.36 4.62 -8.16
CA SER A 290 9.13 3.85 -8.26
C SER A 290 8.25 4.42 -9.35
N SER A 291 7.67 3.58 -10.15
CA SER A 291 6.65 3.97 -11.11
C SER A 291 5.56 2.93 -11.17
N ASP A 292 4.34 3.35 -11.39
CA ASP A 292 3.23 2.48 -11.70
C ASP A 292 2.41 3.03 -12.86
N ALA A 293 1.78 2.13 -13.60
CA ALA A 293 0.80 2.47 -14.60
C ALA A 293 -0.40 1.53 -14.52
N ASN A 294 -1.57 2.06 -14.80
CA ASN A 294 -2.81 1.32 -14.73
C ASN A 294 -3.72 1.66 -15.90
N PHE A 295 -4.42 0.65 -16.40
CA PHE A 295 -5.42 0.76 -17.46
C PHE A 295 -6.67 0.01 -17.03
N ARG A 296 -7.84 0.62 -17.20
CA ARG A 296 -9.10 0.06 -16.75
C ARG A 296 -10.17 0.27 -17.80
N ILE A 297 -10.92 -0.79 -18.08
CA ILE A 297 -11.99 -0.77 -19.07
C ILE A 297 -13.22 -1.47 -18.49
N LYS A 298 -14.33 -0.74 -18.41
CA LYS A 298 -15.62 -1.28 -18.04
C LYS A 298 -16.28 -1.92 -19.26
N THR A 299 -16.69 -3.18 -19.13
CA THR A 299 -17.33 -3.93 -20.23
C THR A 299 -18.81 -3.53 -20.38
N LYS A 300 -19.42 -3.92 -21.51
CA LYS A 300 -20.84 -3.65 -21.77
C LYS A 300 -21.77 -4.35 -20.77
N LYS A 301 -21.38 -5.49 -20.21
CA LYS A 301 -22.16 -6.27 -19.23
C LYS A 301 -21.85 -5.88 -17.78
N GLY A 302 -21.10 -4.80 -17.55
CA GLY A 302 -20.78 -4.31 -16.22
C GLY A 302 -19.56 -4.95 -15.58
N GLY A 303 -18.84 -5.77 -16.31
CA GLY A 303 -17.54 -6.31 -15.90
C GLY A 303 -16.42 -5.28 -15.98
N MET A 304 -15.20 -5.70 -15.65
CA MET A 304 -14.02 -4.85 -15.61
C MET A 304 -12.79 -5.60 -16.09
N ILE A 305 -12.06 -4.98 -16.99
CA ILE A 305 -10.68 -5.35 -17.33
C ILE A 305 -9.77 -4.35 -16.65
N LYS A 306 -8.77 -4.84 -15.94
CA LYS A 306 -7.75 -4.01 -15.28
C LYS A 306 -6.37 -4.53 -15.64
N TYR A 307 -5.50 -3.64 -16.06
CA TYR A 307 -4.07 -3.91 -16.15
C TYR A 307 -3.34 -2.96 -15.22
N TYR A 308 -2.46 -3.51 -14.41
CA TYR A 308 -1.61 -2.78 -13.48
C TYR A 308 -0.18 -3.25 -13.64
N THR A 309 0.73 -2.32 -13.75
CA THR A 309 2.17 -2.60 -13.74
C THR A 309 2.88 -1.66 -12.79
N THR A 310 3.86 -2.17 -12.07
CA THR A 310 4.75 -1.36 -11.23
C THR A 310 6.19 -1.75 -11.46
N PHE A 311 7.04 -0.75 -11.51
CA PHE A 311 8.49 -0.89 -11.60
C PHE A 311 9.12 -0.14 -10.44
N ALA A 312 10.08 -0.78 -9.77
CA ALA A 312 10.86 -0.16 -8.71
C ALA A 312 12.34 -0.52 -8.88
N SER A 313 13.19 0.46 -8.65
CA SER A 313 14.63 0.27 -8.55
C SER A 313 15.14 0.99 -7.32
N SER A 314 16.01 0.34 -6.55
CA SER A 314 16.59 0.95 -5.36
C SER A 314 18.06 0.58 -5.23
N GLN A 315 18.83 1.48 -4.61
CA GLN A 315 20.19 1.24 -4.23
C GLN A 315 20.51 1.84 -2.87
N LEU A 316 21.38 1.16 -2.15
CA LEU A 316 22.01 1.71 -0.95
C LEU A 316 23.34 1.01 -0.68
N GLY A 317 24.24 1.71 0.01
CA GLY A 317 25.47 1.14 0.53
C GLY A 317 25.78 1.71 1.92
N LEU A 318 25.84 0.85 2.92
CA LEU A 318 25.99 1.23 4.32
C LEU A 318 27.16 0.49 4.94
N ARG A 319 27.97 1.20 5.73
CA ARG A 319 29.02 0.60 6.57
C ARG A 319 28.56 0.60 8.01
N ASN A 320 28.60 -0.56 8.61
CA ASN A 320 28.38 -0.75 10.03
C ASN A 320 29.61 -1.37 10.69
N ALA A 321 29.82 -1.07 11.97
CA ALA A 321 30.88 -1.73 12.73
C ALA A 321 30.67 -3.26 12.72
N ASP A 322 31.73 -4.01 12.53
CA ASP A 322 31.64 -5.47 12.61
C ASP A 322 31.46 -5.90 14.08
N ILE A 323 30.52 -6.82 14.30
CA ILE A 323 30.16 -7.28 15.64
C ILE A 323 31.30 -8.08 16.29
N ASP A 324 32.05 -8.85 15.48
CA ASP A 324 33.07 -9.77 15.95
C ASP A 324 34.45 -9.12 16.02
N SER A 325 34.61 -7.91 15.44
CA SER A 325 35.91 -7.23 15.35
C SER A 325 35.78 -5.72 15.39
N ALA A 326 36.12 -5.13 16.53
CA ALA A 326 35.98 -3.67 16.79
C ALA A 326 36.72 -2.75 15.79
N ASN A 327 37.71 -3.27 15.08
CA ASN A 327 38.52 -2.50 14.11
C ASN A 327 38.09 -2.70 12.67
N LEU A 328 37.04 -3.48 12.43
CA LEU A 328 36.53 -3.78 11.10
C LEU A 328 35.13 -3.23 10.92
N LYS A 329 34.77 -3.03 9.66
CA LYS A 329 33.43 -2.61 9.21
C LYS A 329 32.89 -3.59 8.19
N ASN A 330 31.59 -3.85 8.24
CA ASN A 330 30.86 -4.49 7.16
C ASN A 330 30.36 -3.39 6.20
N ALA A 331 30.83 -3.42 4.97
CA ALA A 331 30.36 -2.56 3.90
C ALA A 331 29.30 -3.34 3.10
N PHE A 332 28.04 -3.17 3.47
CA PHE A 332 26.88 -3.80 2.84
C PHE A 332 26.38 -2.94 1.66
N GLY A 333 26.26 -3.53 0.49
CA GLY A 333 25.70 -2.90 -0.70
C GLY A 333 24.50 -3.67 -1.21
N LEU A 334 23.44 -2.96 -1.58
CA LEU A 334 22.22 -3.51 -2.15
C LEU A 334 21.80 -2.72 -3.39
N ASN A 335 21.55 -3.45 -4.48
CA ASN A 335 20.83 -2.94 -5.64
C ASN A 335 19.66 -3.87 -5.91
N ASN A 336 18.45 -3.33 -5.96
CA ASN A 336 17.23 -4.07 -6.25
C ASN A 336 16.56 -3.51 -7.50
N LEU A 337 15.99 -4.41 -8.29
CA LEU A 337 15.09 -4.10 -9.38
C LEU A 337 13.88 -5.02 -9.26
N ASN A 338 12.69 -4.44 -9.26
CA ASN A 338 11.44 -5.19 -9.20
C ASN A 338 10.49 -4.70 -10.30
N TRP A 339 9.87 -5.64 -10.98
CA TRP A 339 8.83 -5.36 -11.97
C TRP A 339 7.68 -6.35 -11.78
N TYR A 340 6.49 -5.84 -11.58
CA TYR A 340 5.26 -6.62 -11.38
C TYR A 340 4.20 -6.19 -12.37
N ASN A 341 3.53 -7.15 -12.96
CA ASN A 341 2.45 -6.97 -13.93
C ASN A 341 1.25 -7.81 -13.53
N ASN A 342 0.07 -7.25 -13.65
CA ASN A 342 -1.19 -7.91 -13.34
C ASN A 342 -2.27 -7.49 -14.33
N LEU A 343 -2.86 -8.46 -15.02
CA LEU A 343 -4.03 -8.31 -15.87
C LEU A 343 -5.17 -9.11 -15.27
N SER A 344 -6.23 -8.46 -14.87
CA SER A 344 -7.43 -9.09 -14.34
C SER A 344 -8.66 -8.75 -15.18
N TYR A 345 -9.51 -9.73 -15.36
CA TYR A 345 -10.80 -9.59 -16.04
C TYR A 345 -11.91 -10.21 -15.20
N ARG A 346 -12.92 -9.41 -14.89
CA ARG A 346 -14.14 -9.85 -14.20
C ARG A 346 -15.33 -9.60 -15.09
N GLU A 347 -16.24 -10.59 -15.21
CA GLU A 347 -17.45 -10.43 -15.99
C GLU A 347 -18.63 -11.15 -15.35
N ASN A 348 -19.82 -10.55 -15.47
CA ASN A 348 -21.07 -11.18 -15.14
C ASN A 348 -21.61 -11.88 -16.41
N LEU A 349 -21.60 -13.18 -16.37
CA LEU A 349 -22.13 -14.00 -17.44
C LEU A 349 -23.65 -14.20 -17.26
N SER A 350 -24.32 -14.75 -18.28
CA SER A 350 -25.75 -15.08 -18.19
C SER A 350 -26.05 -16.13 -17.10
N ASN A 351 -27.31 -16.23 -16.70
CA ASN A 351 -27.81 -17.23 -15.75
C ASN A 351 -27.11 -17.24 -14.37
N GLY A 352 -26.68 -16.07 -13.86
CA GLY A 352 -26.09 -15.96 -12.55
C GLY A 352 -24.66 -16.49 -12.41
N TRP A 353 -23.97 -16.72 -13.52
CA TRP A 353 -22.56 -17.02 -13.54
C TRP A 353 -21.71 -15.74 -13.45
N LYS A 354 -20.61 -15.83 -12.74
CA LYS A 354 -19.55 -14.84 -12.74
C LYS A 354 -18.24 -15.51 -13.12
N MET A 355 -17.39 -14.78 -13.79
CA MET A 355 -16.06 -15.22 -14.20
C MET A 355 -15.02 -14.22 -13.74
N GLN A 356 -13.90 -14.72 -13.27
CA GLN A 356 -12.71 -13.95 -12.97
C GLN A 356 -11.50 -14.67 -13.58
N LEU A 357 -10.79 -13.95 -14.45
CA LEU A 357 -9.54 -14.41 -15.06
C LEU A 357 -8.42 -13.50 -14.58
N GLY A 358 -7.23 -14.05 -14.39
CA GLY A 358 -6.05 -13.33 -14.00
C GLY A 358 -4.81 -13.86 -14.70
N LEU A 359 -3.93 -12.93 -15.09
CA LEU A 359 -2.57 -13.19 -15.55
C LEU A 359 -1.63 -12.29 -14.80
N SER A 360 -0.54 -12.79 -14.28
CA SER A 360 0.50 -11.95 -13.72
C SER A 360 1.89 -12.45 -14.07
N TYR A 361 2.81 -11.51 -14.11
CA TYR A 361 4.24 -11.77 -14.23
C TYR A 361 4.98 -10.82 -13.31
N SER A 362 5.93 -11.35 -12.56
CA SER A 362 6.83 -10.55 -11.73
C SER A 362 8.27 -11.02 -11.89
N THR A 363 9.19 -10.09 -11.81
CA THR A 363 10.62 -10.36 -11.66
C THR A 363 11.19 -9.50 -10.55
N ASN A 364 12.04 -10.08 -9.71
CA ASN A 364 12.80 -9.36 -8.70
C ASN A 364 14.26 -9.75 -8.81
N VAL A 365 15.12 -8.76 -8.91
CA VAL A 365 16.57 -8.98 -8.99
C VAL A 365 17.25 -8.24 -7.85
N ASP A 366 17.85 -8.99 -6.94
CA ASP A 366 18.68 -8.46 -5.86
C ASP A 366 20.15 -8.72 -6.18
N LYS A 367 20.95 -7.66 -6.06
CA LYS A 367 22.41 -7.75 -6.06
C LYS A 367 22.88 -7.23 -4.70
N ILE A 368 23.39 -8.14 -3.89
CA ILE A 368 23.86 -7.85 -2.54
C ILE A 368 25.36 -8.12 -2.49
N THR A 369 26.09 -7.20 -1.92
CA THR A 369 27.52 -7.35 -1.65
C THR A 369 27.78 -7.06 -0.17
N ASN A 370 28.70 -7.78 0.41
CA ASN A 370 29.30 -7.43 1.70
C ASN A 370 30.80 -7.54 1.61
N THR A 371 31.48 -6.50 2.06
CA THR A 371 32.95 -6.47 2.07
C THR A 371 33.43 -6.01 3.44
N ILE A 372 34.34 -6.76 4.02
CA ILE A 372 35.00 -6.35 5.25
C ILE A 372 36.03 -5.29 4.92
N GLN A 373 35.99 -4.19 5.66
CA GLN A 373 36.83 -3.02 5.50
C GLN A 373 37.52 -2.66 6.82
N ASN A 374 38.67 -2.02 6.74
CA ASN A 374 39.32 -1.39 7.90
C ASN A 374 38.65 -0.02 8.21
N GLN A 375 39.18 0.67 9.24
CA GLN A 375 38.67 1.99 9.65
C GLN A 375 38.87 3.06 8.56
N GLN A 376 39.80 2.86 7.61
CA GLN A 376 40.06 3.72 6.46
C GLN A 376 39.21 3.35 5.23
N ASN A 377 38.22 2.47 5.41
CA ASN A 377 37.30 1.98 4.36
C ASN A 377 38.00 1.21 3.22
N GLN A 378 39.14 0.59 3.49
CA GLN A 378 39.86 -0.26 2.55
C GLN A 378 39.46 -1.71 2.77
N PRO A 379 39.25 -2.51 1.71
CA PRO A 379 38.99 -3.93 1.82
C PRO A 379 40.09 -4.64 2.61
N VAL A 380 39.72 -5.55 3.48
CA VAL A 380 40.63 -6.34 4.30
C VAL A 380 40.52 -7.80 3.88
N THR A 381 41.65 -8.40 3.57
CA THR A 381 41.82 -9.85 3.42
C THR A 381 42.61 -10.35 4.62
N THR A 382 42.16 -11.41 5.26
CA THR A 382 42.82 -11.99 6.42
C THR A 382 42.89 -13.51 6.29
N SER A 383 43.86 -14.11 6.95
CA SER A 383 43.94 -15.58 7.07
C SER A 383 42.85 -16.16 7.97
N VAL A 384 42.08 -15.32 8.67
CA VAL A 384 41.01 -15.76 9.58
C VAL A 384 39.75 -16.06 8.73
N GLY A 385 39.49 -17.36 8.53
CA GLY A 385 38.48 -17.84 7.60
C GLY A 385 37.06 -17.30 7.88
N TYR A 386 36.66 -17.20 9.15
CA TYR A 386 35.32 -16.70 9.46
C TYR A 386 35.12 -15.21 9.11
N ILE A 387 36.18 -14.40 9.12
CA ILE A 387 36.13 -13.01 8.68
C ILE A 387 36.05 -12.95 7.15
N ASN A 388 36.85 -13.73 6.45
CA ASN A 388 36.81 -13.79 4.99
C ASN A 388 35.47 -14.29 4.47
N ASN A 389 34.80 -15.20 5.17
CA ASN A 389 33.47 -15.68 4.79
C ASN A 389 32.38 -14.60 4.81
N LYS A 390 32.64 -13.46 5.44
CA LYS A 390 31.77 -12.28 5.37
C LYS A 390 31.89 -11.49 4.07
N ASN A 391 32.94 -11.74 3.28
CA ASN A 391 33.12 -11.13 1.95
C ASN A 391 32.36 -11.95 0.91
N PHE A 392 31.24 -11.42 0.42
CA PHE A 392 30.43 -12.13 -0.58
C PHE A 392 29.77 -11.19 -1.55
N ALA A 393 29.41 -11.73 -2.71
CA ALA A 393 28.48 -11.14 -3.66
C ALA A 393 27.38 -12.17 -3.96
N LEU A 394 26.13 -11.73 -3.83
CA LEU A 394 24.94 -12.51 -4.12
C LEU A 394 24.13 -11.81 -5.20
N LYS A 395 23.73 -12.56 -6.22
CA LYS A 395 22.71 -12.13 -7.17
C LYS A 395 21.57 -13.12 -7.14
N SER A 396 20.40 -12.66 -6.75
CA SER A 396 19.16 -13.44 -6.73
C SER A 396 18.20 -12.89 -7.77
N THR A 397 17.70 -13.75 -8.65
CA THR A 397 16.65 -13.45 -9.61
C THR A 397 15.48 -14.35 -9.32
N GLN A 398 14.30 -13.77 -9.14
CA GLN A 398 13.06 -14.48 -8.80
C GLN A 398 11.98 -14.06 -9.79
N ASP A 399 11.59 -14.99 -10.65
CA ASP A 399 10.52 -14.79 -11.63
C ASP A 399 9.31 -15.62 -11.24
N LEU A 400 8.12 -15.04 -11.37
CA LEU A 400 6.85 -15.72 -11.15
C LEU A 400 5.86 -15.34 -12.24
N SER A 401 5.38 -16.34 -12.97
CA SER A 401 4.26 -16.23 -13.92
C SER A 401 3.06 -16.97 -13.36
N GLN A 402 1.88 -16.37 -13.45
CA GLN A 402 0.66 -16.97 -12.95
C GLN A 402 -0.48 -16.81 -13.94
N VAL A 403 -1.32 -17.87 -14.02
CA VAL A 403 -2.59 -17.86 -14.73
C VAL A 403 -3.65 -18.35 -13.77
N ARG A 404 -4.77 -17.67 -13.67
CA ARG A 404 -5.87 -18.03 -12.78
C ARG A 404 -7.20 -17.86 -13.48
N ALA A 405 -8.10 -18.83 -13.29
CA ALA A 405 -9.48 -18.75 -13.73
C ALA A 405 -10.41 -19.23 -12.61
N VAL A 406 -11.42 -18.43 -12.28
CA VAL A 406 -12.43 -18.75 -11.27
C VAL A 406 -13.81 -18.48 -11.83
N PHE A 407 -14.70 -19.44 -11.66
CA PHE A 407 -16.10 -19.35 -12.01
C PHE A 407 -16.97 -19.51 -10.77
N GLU A 408 -17.97 -18.67 -10.64
CA GLU A 408 -18.95 -18.70 -9.57
C GLU A 408 -20.35 -18.81 -10.16
N LYS A 409 -21.12 -19.72 -9.63
CA LYS A 409 -22.55 -19.86 -9.93
C LYS A 409 -23.36 -19.57 -8.70
N ARG A 410 -24.18 -18.53 -8.72
CA ARG A 410 -25.15 -18.28 -7.66
C ARG A 410 -26.31 -19.26 -7.77
N ILE A 411 -26.54 -20.01 -6.71
CA ILE A 411 -27.68 -20.90 -6.53
C ILE A 411 -28.74 -20.13 -5.72
N LYS A 412 -29.90 -20.68 -5.48
CA LYS A 412 -30.95 -19.99 -4.71
C LYS A 412 -30.47 -19.55 -3.32
N GLY A 413 -30.91 -18.37 -2.89
CA GLY A 413 -30.58 -17.81 -1.57
C GLY A 413 -29.12 -17.34 -1.45
N ILE A 414 -28.46 -17.74 -0.36
CA ILE A 414 -27.07 -17.39 -0.04
C ILE A 414 -26.05 -18.39 -0.60
N SER A 415 -26.50 -19.47 -1.23
CA SER A 415 -25.63 -20.55 -1.73
C SER A 415 -24.99 -20.17 -3.05
N ALA A 416 -23.70 -20.42 -3.16
CA ALA A 416 -22.93 -20.29 -4.40
C ALA A 416 -21.99 -21.47 -4.57
N ALA A 417 -21.86 -21.97 -5.79
CA ALA A 417 -20.82 -22.93 -6.16
C ALA A 417 -19.69 -22.19 -6.85
N ARG A 418 -18.47 -22.51 -6.46
CA ARG A 418 -17.24 -21.95 -7.05
C ARG A 418 -16.31 -23.06 -7.44
N PHE A 419 -15.68 -22.89 -8.58
CA PHE A 419 -14.58 -23.75 -9.03
C PHE A 419 -13.60 -22.90 -9.84
N GLY A 420 -12.38 -23.35 -9.88
CA GLY A 420 -11.35 -22.65 -10.63
C GLY A 420 -10.08 -23.47 -10.68
N ALA A 421 -9.14 -22.94 -11.42
CA ALA A 421 -7.78 -23.46 -11.52
C ALA A 421 -6.80 -22.31 -11.53
N GLU A 422 -5.61 -22.58 -11.02
CA GLU A 422 -4.47 -21.68 -11.15
C GLU A 422 -3.22 -22.48 -11.51
N TYR A 423 -2.36 -21.86 -12.29
CA TYR A 423 -1.07 -22.40 -12.68
C TYR A 423 0.02 -21.38 -12.37
N TRP A 424 1.10 -21.86 -11.81
CA TRP A 424 2.26 -21.05 -11.44
C TRP A 424 3.51 -21.62 -12.07
N TYR A 425 4.31 -20.75 -12.63
CA TYR A 425 5.66 -21.07 -13.06
C TYR A 425 6.63 -20.11 -12.35
N ALA A 426 7.44 -20.68 -11.48
CA ALA A 426 8.46 -19.94 -10.74
C ALA A 426 9.85 -20.36 -11.21
N ASN A 427 10.70 -19.38 -11.46
CA ASN A 427 12.11 -19.59 -11.78
C ASN A 427 12.94 -18.74 -10.82
N ASN A 428 13.68 -19.42 -9.93
CA ASN A 428 14.54 -18.76 -8.94
C ASN A 428 15.97 -19.14 -9.22
N LYS A 429 16.81 -18.14 -9.51
CA LYS A 429 18.24 -18.32 -9.73
C LYS A 429 19.01 -17.49 -8.72
N THR A 430 19.90 -18.16 -7.97
CA THR A 430 20.80 -17.50 -7.03
C THR A 430 22.24 -17.83 -7.39
N GLU A 431 23.03 -16.79 -7.60
CA GLU A 431 24.46 -16.86 -7.79
C GLU A 431 25.12 -16.31 -6.52
N PHE A 432 25.89 -17.12 -5.83
CA PHE A 432 26.59 -16.73 -4.62
C PHE A 432 28.09 -16.91 -4.82
N ASN A 433 28.83 -15.84 -4.69
CA ASN A 433 30.29 -15.83 -4.77
C ASN A 433 30.86 -15.40 -3.41
N ASN A 434 31.65 -16.27 -2.82
CA ASN A 434 32.40 -15.97 -1.62
C ASN A 434 33.84 -15.67 -2.01
N TYR A 435 34.36 -14.54 -1.62
CA TYR A 435 35.75 -14.16 -1.87
C TYR A 435 36.64 -14.68 -0.74
N THR A 436 36.91 -15.99 -0.76
CA THR A 436 37.98 -16.56 0.06
C THR A 436 39.30 -16.28 -0.61
N SER A 437 40.25 -15.62 0.06
CA SER A 437 41.61 -15.55 -0.41
C SER A 437 42.19 -16.97 -0.50
N VAL A 438 42.70 -17.31 -1.65
CA VAL A 438 43.63 -18.44 -1.83
C VAL A 438 44.95 -18.11 -1.16
#